data_969d664f688b314d04761393e78d590f
#
_entry.id   969d664f688b314d04761393e78d590f
#
_cell.length_a   1.000
_cell.length_b   1.000
_cell.length_c   1.000
_cell.angle_alpha   90.00
_cell.angle_beta   90.00
_cell.angle_gamma   90.00
#
_symmetry.space_group_name_H-M   'P 1'
#
loop_
_entity.id
_entity.type
_entity.pdbx_description
1 polymer ?
#
loop_
_entity_poly.entity_id
_entity_poly.type
_entity_poly.pdbx_seq_one_letter_code
_entity_poly.pdbx_strand_id
1 'polypeptide(L)'
;MRQFRSFDRPSQILMVNQFAINVGFYMLMPYLAGYLAGPLGLAAWMVGLVLGVRNFSQQGMFLVGGTLADRFGYKPLIVAGRFLRTAGFAMLAFVGTLPAILIASAATGFAGALFNPAVRAYLATDSGERRVEAFAVFNVFYQAGILFGPIVGLALTAWDFRITCAVAAAVFAFLTVIQLMALPPNRAESERNADRAPVLTSWRSVVSNKAFLLFSGAMIGSYVLTFQVYLALPLQAALLTDDKKSETALVTSIFVVSGLVAIAGQVRLTGWLSARFGPSRSLVLGMLVIGTAFVPLALLPTAASAGQLAAITALLFSAALLAVGTIATFPFEMDTVVRLADNRLVATHYGLYNTIVGIGILAGNLLTGSVFGYSQQHGVPSLLWVSLVVV
;
A
#
# COMPACT_ATOMS: atom_id res chain seq x y z
N MET A 1 19.44 11.32 -0.04
CA MET A 1 19.55 12.25 -1.19
C MET A 1 20.60 11.85 -2.22
N ARG A 2 21.83 11.41 -1.87
CA ARG A 2 22.84 10.99 -2.86
C ARG A 2 22.36 9.82 -3.74
N GLN A 3 21.80 8.77 -3.16
CA GLN A 3 21.28 7.61 -3.89
C GLN A 3 20.13 7.97 -4.85
N PHE A 4 19.21 8.85 -4.44
CA PHE A 4 18.14 9.33 -5.31
C PHE A 4 18.69 10.00 -6.59
N ARG A 5 19.71 10.85 -6.44
CA ARG A 5 20.33 11.58 -7.57
C ARG A 5 21.14 10.70 -8.50
N SER A 6 21.45 9.46 -8.12
CA SER A 6 22.23 8.51 -8.95
C SER A 6 21.37 7.66 -9.88
N PHE A 7 20.04 7.75 -9.79
CA PHE A 7 19.12 7.11 -10.72
C PHE A 7 18.83 8.03 -11.92
N ASP A 8 18.38 7.46 -13.01
CA ASP A 8 18.01 8.18 -14.22
C ASP A 8 16.81 9.10 -13.96
N ARG A 9 16.71 10.18 -14.75
CA ARG A 9 15.64 11.19 -14.60
C ARG A 9 14.24 10.59 -14.59
N PRO A 10 13.88 9.63 -15.48
CA PRO A 10 12.55 9.00 -15.44
C PRO A 10 12.26 8.30 -14.11
N SER A 11 13.19 7.52 -13.59
CA SER A 11 13.06 6.86 -12.28
C SER A 11 12.94 7.86 -11.14
N GLN A 12 13.73 8.95 -11.13
CA GLN A 12 13.60 10.03 -10.15
C GLN A 12 12.21 10.67 -10.19
N ILE A 13 11.70 10.94 -11.39
CA ILE A 13 10.36 11.50 -11.57
C ILE A 13 9.29 10.56 -11.03
N LEU A 14 9.39 9.25 -11.29
CA LEU A 14 8.45 8.26 -10.75
C LEU A 14 8.47 8.20 -9.22
N MET A 15 9.66 8.28 -8.60
CA MET A 15 9.81 8.30 -7.14
C MET A 15 9.16 9.55 -6.53
N VAL A 16 9.44 10.75 -7.06
CA VAL A 16 8.82 11.99 -6.58
C VAL A 16 7.32 11.99 -6.83
N ASN A 17 6.90 11.50 -7.99
CA ASN A 17 5.49 11.36 -8.31
C ASN A 17 4.76 10.41 -7.36
N GLN A 18 5.44 9.36 -6.88
CA GLN A 18 4.85 8.45 -5.89
C GLN A 18 4.51 9.17 -4.57
N PHE A 19 5.37 10.08 -4.12
CA PHE A 19 5.06 10.95 -2.97
C PHE A 19 3.79 11.76 -3.23
N ALA A 20 3.75 12.51 -4.33
CA ALA A 20 2.60 13.37 -4.66
C ALA A 20 1.30 12.58 -4.86
N ILE A 21 1.38 11.36 -5.42
CA ILE A 21 0.24 10.44 -5.55
C ILE A 21 -0.31 10.05 -4.18
N ASN A 22 0.58 9.67 -3.29
CA ASN A 22 0.16 9.21 -1.97
C ASN A 22 -0.38 10.39 -1.15
N VAL A 23 0.23 11.59 -1.23
CA VAL A 23 -0.37 12.79 -0.64
C VAL A 23 -1.78 13.01 -1.18
N GLY A 24 -1.95 13.09 -2.51
CA GLY A 24 -3.25 13.31 -3.15
C GLY A 24 -4.29 12.23 -2.87
N PHE A 25 -3.87 11.00 -2.64
CA PHE A 25 -4.74 9.91 -2.31
C PHE A 25 -5.11 9.88 -0.82
N TYR A 26 -4.11 9.94 0.06
CA TYR A 26 -4.31 9.81 1.50
C TYR A 26 -4.87 11.09 2.16
N MET A 27 -4.83 12.24 1.47
CA MET A 27 -5.55 13.43 1.95
C MET A 27 -7.08 13.29 1.85
N LEU A 28 -7.59 12.32 1.04
CA LEU A 28 -9.03 12.09 0.85
C LEU A 28 -9.54 10.85 1.57
N MET A 29 -8.81 9.74 1.45
CA MET A 29 -9.31 8.42 1.81
C MET A 29 -9.73 8.26 3.27
N PRO A 30 -8.99 8.79 4.26
CA PRO A 30 -9.40 8.70 5.66
C PRO A 30 -10.72 9.42 5.96
N TYR A 31 -11.04 10.45 5.19
CA TYR A 31 -12.19 11.32 5.43
C TYR A 31 -13.42 10.97 4.57
N LEU A 32 -13.26 10.13 3.55
CA LEU A 32 -14.32 9.77 2.62
C LEU A 32 -15.52 9.13 3.32
N ALA A 33 -15.28 8.17 4.21
CA ALA A 33 -16.36 7.51 4.94
C ALA A 33 -17.18 8.49 5.77
N GLY A 34 -16.54 9.42 6.48
CA GLY A 34 -17.18 10.47 7.25
C GLY A 34 -18.01 11.43 6.39
N TYR A 35 -17.49 11.79 5.21
CA TYR A 35 -18.23 12.62 4.25
C TYR A 35 -19.47 11.93 3.70
N LEU A 36 -19.37 10.65 3.37
CA LEU A 36 -20.49 9.86 2.86
C LEU A 36 -21.58 9.68 3.90
N ALA A 37 -21.22 9.37 5.14
CA ALA A 37 -22.19 9.14 6.23
C ALA A 37 -22.79 10.44 6.79
N GLY A 38 -21.99 11.49 6.93
CA GLY A 38 -22.40 12.77 7.50
C GLY A 38 -23.06 13.70 6.47
N PRO A 39 -22.28 14.50 5.70
CA PRO A 39 -22.84 15.50 4.76
C PRO A 39 -23.77 14.93 3.69
N LEU A 40 -23.53 13.71 3.20
CA LEU A 40 -24.41 13.07 2.20
C LEU A 40 -25.51 12.19 2.81
N GLY A 41 -25.48 11.93 4.12
CA GLY A 41 -26.50 11.16 4.82
C GLY A 41 -26.66 9.71 4.35
N LEU A 42 -25.62 9.10 3.77
CA LEU A 42 -25.70 7.74 3.26
C LEU A 42 -25.74 6.73 4.41
N ALA A 43 -26.62 5.73 4.28
CA ALA A 43 -26.68 4.63 5.23
C ALA A 43 -25.34 3.86 5.29
N ALA A 44 -25.01 3.27 6.43
CA ALA A 44 -23.73 2.60 6.67
C ALA A 44 -23.41 1.52 5.62
N TRP A 45 -24.41 0.76 5.15
CA TRP A 45 -24.22 -0.24 4.10
C TRP A 45 -23.84 0.38 2.73
N MET A 46 -24.37 1.58 2.40
CA MET A 46 -24.01 2.32 1.18
C MET A 46 -22.57 2.82 1.26
N VAL A 47 -22.13 3.31 2.42
CA VAL A 47 -20.74 3.69 2.67
C VAL A 47 -19.83 2.46 2.48
N GLY A 48 -20.20 1.34 3.08
CA GLY A 48 -19.49 0.06 2.90
C GLY A 48 -19.42 -0.37 1.44
N LEU A 49 -20.52 -0.24 0.70
CA LEU A 49 -20.57 -0.56 -0.74
C LEU A 49 -19.59 0.32 -1.54
N VAL A 50 -19.58 1.63 -1.32
CA VAL A 50 -18.68 2.59 -2.01
C VAL A 50 -17.21 2.23 -1.77
N LEU A 51 -16.84 1.99 -0.51
CA LEU A 51 -15.47 1.61 -0.15
C LEU A 51 -15.11 0.21 -0.65
N GLY A 52 -16.07 -0.72 -0.60
CA GLY A 52 -15.93 -2.08 -1.12
C GLY A 52 -15.68 -2.11 -2.63
N VAL A 53 -16.49 -1.39 -3.41
CA VAL A 53 -16.34 -1.24 -4.87
C VAL A 53 -14.96 -0.67 -5.20
N ARG A 54 -14.52 0.37 -4.48
CA ARG A 54 -13.20 0.94 -4.68
C ARG A 54 -12.08 -0.07 -4.43
N ASN A 55 -12.13 -0.78 -3.30
CA ASN A 55 -11.11 -1.75 -2.92
C ASN A 55 -11.09 -2.94 -3.88
N PHE A 56 -12.27 -3.45 -4.27
CA PHE A 56 -12.38 -4.53 -5.25
C PHE A 56 -11.83 -4.11 -6.62
N SER A 57 -12.18 -2.89 -7.09
CA SER A 57 -11.66 -2.37 -8.36
C SER A 57 -10.14 -2.18 -8.34
N GLN A 58 -9.55 -1.94 -7.19
CA GLN A 58 -8.09 -1.85 -7.05
C GLN A 58 -7.45 -3.24 -6.95
N GLN A 59 -7.80 -4.01 -5.92
CA GLN A 59 -7.12 -5.27 -5.60
C GLN A 59 -7.47 -6.40 -6.58
N GLY A 60 -8.74 -6.54 -6.93
CA GLY A 60 -9.22 -7.57 -7.86
C GLY A 60 -8.74 -7.35 -9.30
N MET A 61 -8.43 -6.11 -9.69
CA MET A 61 -8.04 -5.77 -11.06
C MET A 61 -6.53 -5.60 -11.26
N PHE A 62 -5.69 -5.85 -10.25
CA PHE A 62 -4.23 -5.74 -10.40
C PHE A 62 -3.67 -6.66 -11.49
N LEU A 63 -4.16 -7.89 -11.59
CA LEU A 63 -3.74 -8.82 -12.63
C LEU A 63 -4.06 -8.28 -14.03
N VAL A 64 -5.27 -7.72 -14.20
CA VAL A 64 -5.69 -7.08 -15.45
C VAL A 64 -4.79 -5.89 -15.77
N GLY A 65 -4.57 -4.99 -14.81
CA GLY A 65 -3.70 -3.83 -14.98
C GLY A 65 -2.26 -4.20 -15.34
N GLY A 66 -1.70 -5.21 -14.68
CA GLY A 66 -0.36 -5.72 -14.99
C GLY A 66 -0.25 -6.29 -16.40
N THR A 67 -1.26 -7.08 -16.80
CA THR A 67 -1.33 -7.66 -18.15
C THR A 67 -1.43 -6.58 -19.24
N LEU A 68 -2.26 -5.56 -18.99
CA LEU A 68 -2.38 -4.43 -19.91
C LEU A 68 -1.06 -3.65 -19.98
N ALA A 69 -0.36 -3.49 -18.86
CA ALA A 69 0.92 -2.81 -18.81
C ALA A 69 2.02 -3.53 -19.60
N ASP A 70 2.10 -4.86 -19.48
CA ASP A 70 3.03 -5.67 -20.28
C ASP A 70 2.64 -5.68 -21.78
N ARG A 71 1.34 -5.52 -22.10
CA ARG A 71 0.85 -5.59 -23.48
C ARG A 71 0.93 -4.25 -24.22
N PHE A 72 0.58 -3.16 -23.56
CA PHE A 72 0.52 -1.83 -24.18
C PHE A 72 1.71 -0.93 -23.82
N GLY A 73 2.60 -1.42 -22.94
CA GLY A 73 3.71 -0.68 -22.39
C GLY A 73 3.38 0.05 -21.09
N TYR A 74 4.39 0.37 -20.33
CA TYR A 74 4.21 0.93 -18.99
C TYR A 74 3.72 2.38 -19.02
N LYS A 75 4.27 3.22 -19.92
CA LYS A 75 3.89 4.64 -20.03
C LYS A 75 2.40 4.87 -20.28
N PRO A 76 1.75 4.22 -21.27
CA PRO A 76 0.32 4.40 -21.51
C PRO A 76 -0.54 4.05 -20.28
N LEU A 77 -0.20 2.98 -19.57
CA LEU A 77 -0.97 2.54 -18.40
C LEU A 77 -0.76 3.45 -17.19
N ILE A 78 0.46 3.96 -16.99
CA ILE A 78 0.76 4.96 -15.97
C ILE A 78 -0.07 6.23 -16.22
N VAL A 79 -0.11 6.72 -17.45
CA VAL A 79 -0.87 7.91 -17.84
C VAL A 79 -2.37 7.67 -17.74
N ALA A 80 -2.88 6.55 -18.29
CA ALA A 80 -4.31 6.20 -18.24
C ALA A 80 -4.81 6.08 -16.80
N GLY A 81 -4.05 5.41 -15.92
CA GLY A 81 -4.38 5.31 -14.50
C GLY A 81 -4.44 6.68 -13.82
N ARG A 82 -3.56 7.62 -14.20
CA ARG A 82 -3.58 9.00 -13.67
C ARG A 82 -4.79 9.78 -14.13
N PHE A 83 -5.06 9.74 -15.42
CA PHE A 83 -6.22 10.38 -16.00
C PHE A 83 -7.51 9.89 -15.37
N LEU A 84 -7.65 8.56 -15.23
CA LEU A 84 -8.82 7.95 -14.60
C LEU A 84 -8.98 8.35 -13.13
N ARG A 85 -7.86 8.49 -12.40
CA ARG A 85 -7.88 8.97 -11.00
C ARG A 85 -8.25 10.45 -10.92
N THR A 86 -7.75 11.29 -11.84
CA THR A 86 -8.18 12.68 -11.97
C THR A 86 -9.69 12.79 -12.18
N ALA A 87 -10.23 12.03 -13.15
CA ALA A 87 -11.66 12.02 -13.44
C ALA A 87 -12.49 11.53 -12.22
N GLY A 88 -12.04 10.47 -11.54
CA GLY A 88 -12.72 9.96 -10.35
C GLY A 88 -12.77 10.97 -9.21
N PHE A 89 -11.67 11.66 -8.91
CA PHE A 89 -11.66 12.69 -7.87
C PHE A 89 -12.43 13.95 -8.28
N ALA A 90 -12.40 14.35 -9.55
CA ALA A 90 -13.23 15.41 -10.06
C ALA A 90 -14.73 15.07 -9.93
N MET A 91 -15.13 13.84 -10.23
CA MET A 91 -16.52 13.40 -10.01
C MET A 91 -16.90 13.48 -8.53
N LEU A 92 -16.04 13.07 -7.59
CA LEU A 92 -16.32 13.19 -6.15
C LEU A 92 -16.42 14.65 -5.69
N ALA A 93 -15.74 15.60 -6.37
CA ALA A 93 -15.82 17.02 -6.06
C ALA A 93 -17.17 17.65 -6.47
N PHE A 94 -17.70 17.25 -7.63
CA PHE A 94 -18.84 17.94 -8.26
C PHE A 94 -20.15 17.19 -8.22
N VAL A 95 -20.14 15.88 -7.98
CA VAL A 95 -21.35 15.04 -8.05
C VAL A 95 -21.60 14.34 -6.72
N GLY A 96 -22.81 14.49 -6.17
CA GLY A 96 -23.22 13.93 -4.87
C GLY A 96 -24.17 12.75 -4.96
N THR A 97 -24.49 12.22 -6.15
CA THR A 97 -25.42 11.08 -6.30
C THR A 97 -24.73 9.74 -6.08
N LEU A 98 -25.39 8.79 -5.42
CA LEU A 98 -24.83 7.48 -5.13
C LEU A 98 -24.25 6.75 -6.37
N PRO A 99 -24.96 6.70 -7.53
CA PRO A 99 -24.39 6.06 -8.72
C PRO A 99 -23.09 6.72 -9.20
N ALA A 100 -23.01 8.05 -9.18
CA ALA A 100 -21.80 8.76 -9.58
C ALA A 100 -20.65 8.53 -8.60
N ILE A 101 -20.92 8.46 -7.30
CA ILE A 101 -19.92 8.16 -6.26
C ILE A 101 -19.39 6.73 -6.44
N LEU A 102 -20.25 5.76 -6.77
CA LEU A 102 -19.85 4.38 -7.06
C LEU A 102 -18.93 4.31 -8.30
N ILE A 103 -19.30 5.01 -9.38
CA ILE A 103 -18.47 5.09 -10.60
C ILE A 103 -17.13 5.76 -10.29
N ALA A 104 -17.12 6.87 -9.56
CA ALA A 104 -15.91 7.56 -9.15
C ALA A 104 -15.00 6.69 -8.28
N SER A 105 -15.60 5.93 -7.35
CA SER A 105 -14.89 4.99 -6.48
C SER A 105 -14.30 3.82 -7.26
N ALA A 106 -15.05 3.24 -8.18
CA ALA A 106 -14.56 2.22 -9.10
C ALA A 106 -13.41 2.75 -9.97
N ALA A 107 -13.57 3.95 -10.54
CA ALA A 107 -12.55 4.59 -11.37
C ALA A 107 -11.25 4.86 -10.59
N THR A 108 -11.34 5.42 -9.38
CA THR A 108 -10.17 5.68 -8.54
C THR A 108 -9.47 4.40 -8.07
N GLY A 109 -10.23 3.33 -7.81
CA GLY A 109 -9.69 2.01 -7.51
C GLY A 109 -8.98 1.40 -8.71
N PHE A 110 -9.65 1.30 -9.85
CA PHE A 110 -9.11 0.73 -11.09
C PHE A 110 -7.90 1.52 -11.62
N ALA A 111 -7.88 2.83 -11.45
CA ALA A 111 -6.71 3.66 -11.70
C ALA A 111 -5.46 3.13 -10.99
N GLY A 112 -5.59 2.74 -9.71
CA GLY A 112 -4.52 2.14 -8.94
C GLY A 112 -4.06 0.78 -9.50
N ALA A 113 -5.02 -0.02 -9.97
CA ALA A 113 -4.73 -1.31 -10.60
C ALA A 113 -3.95 -1.16 -11.92
N LEU A 114 -4.21 -0.12 -12.69
CA LEU A 114 -3.49 0.15 -13.93
C LEU A 114 -2.06 0.62 -13.67
N PHE A 115 -1.88 1.61 -12.79
CA PHE A 115 -0.58 2.26 -12.69
C PHE A 115 0.41 1.58 -11.75
N ASN A 116 -0.04 0.96 -10.62
CA ASN A 116 0.89 0.40 -9.64
C ASN A 116 1.80 -0.71 -10.21
N PRO A 117 1.28 -1.73 -10.92
CA PRO A 117 2.14 -2.74 -11.54
C PRO A 117 3.07 -2.13 -12.60
N ALA A 118 2.56 -1.19 -13.40
CA ALA A 118 3.31 -0.53 -14.46
C ALA A 118 4.49 0.28 -13.92
N VAL A 119 4.28 1.06 -12.83
CA VAL A 119 5.36 1.84 -12.19
C VAL A 119 6.43 0.93 -11.60
N ARG A 120 6.02 -0.14 -10.92
CA ARG A 120 6.96 -1.10 -10.32
C ARG A 120 7.78 -1.82 -11.40
N ALA A 121 7.14 -2.27 -12.47
CA ALA A 121 7.80 -2.91 -13.58
C ALA A 121 8.75 -1.95 -14.32
N TYR A 122 8.32 -0.70 -14.56
CA TYR A 122 9.19 0.31 -15.12
C TYR A 122 10.44 0.53 -14.27
N LEU A 123 10.24 0.77 -12.97
CA LEU A 123 11.34 0.99 -12.03
C LEU A 123 12.30 -0.21 -11.96
N ALA A 124 11.76 -1.44 -11.99
CA ALA A 124 12.55 -2.66 -11.98
C ALA A 124 13.41 -2.80 -13.23
N THR A 125 12.85 -2.46 -14.41
CA THR A 125 13.54 -2.55 -15.69
C THR A 125 14.61 -1.46 -15.83
N ASP A 126 14.28 -0.22 -15.46
CA ASP A 126 15.15 0.94 -15.56
C ASP A 126 16.35 0.87 -14.59
N SER A 127 16.14 0.30 -13.41
CA SER A 127 17.17 0.23 -12.36
C SER A 127 18.16 -0.94 -12.51
N GLY A 128 17.87 -1.92 -13.36
CA GLY A 128 18.74 -3.07 -13.62
C GLY A 128 19.17 -3.81 -12.35
N GLU A 129 20.47 -3.92 -12.10
CA GLU A 129 21.02 -4.59 -10.91
C GLU A 129 20.76 -3.82 -9.60
N ARG A 130 20.49 -2.53 -9.68
CA ARG A 130 20.23 -1.65 -8.52
C ARG A 130 18.77 -1.65 -8.08
N ARG A 131 17.95 -2.64 -8.47
CA ARG A 131 16.51 -2.72 -8.18
C ARG A 131 16.19 -2.59 -6.69
N VAL A 132 16.93 -3.31 -5.84
CA VAL A 132 16.71 -3.26 -4.37
C VAL A 132 16.88 -1.83 -3.83
N GLU A 133 17.92 -1.14 -4.29
CA GLU A 133 18.18 0.26 -3.91
C GLU A 133 17.09 1.20 -4.42
N ALA A 134 16.66 1.01 -5.68
CA ALA A 134 15.59 1.79 -6.29
C ALA A 134 14.26 1.62 -5.54
N PHE A 135 13.87 0.39 -5.21
CA PHE A 135 12.66 0.13 -4.42
C PHE A 135 12.76 0.65 -2.99
N ALA A 136 13.94 0.65 -2.38
CA ALA A 136 14.14 1.26 -1.08
C ALA A 136 13.92 2.78 -1.11
N VAL A 137 14.50 3.47 -2.10
CA VAL A 137 14.29 4.91 -2.29
C VAL A 137 12.83 5.21 -2.65
N PHE A 138 12.23 4.43 -3.56
CA PHE A 138 10.82 4.54 -3.91
C PHE A 138 9.90 4.43 -2.68
N ASN A 139 10.20 3.49 -1.77
CA ASN A 139 9.41 3.30 -0.55
C ASN A 139 9.52 4.49 0.41
N VAL A 140 10.65 5.19 0.48
CA VAL A 140 10.76 6.44 1.25
C VAL A 140 9.75 7.46 0.77
N PHE A 141 9.66 7.70 -0.55
CA PHE A 141 8.68 8.62 -1.14
C PHE A 141 7.25 8.13 -0.94
N TYR A 142 7.03 6.82 -1.06
CA TYR A 142 5.74 6.19 -0.82
C TYR A 142 5.25 6.45 0.60
N GLN A 143 6.08 6.17 1.61
CA GLN A 143 5.73 6.32 3.03
C GLN A 143 5.62 7.80 3.45
N ALA A 144 6.49 8.66 2.91
CA ALA A 144 6.36 10.09 3.14
C ALA A 144 5.00 10.63 2.65
N GLY A 145 4.53 10.18 1.49
CA GLY A 145 3.21 10.57 0.99
C GLY A 145 2.05 10.07 1.86
N ILE A 146 2.15 8.86 2.41
CA ILE A 146 1.16 8.33 3.37
C ILE A 146 1.15 9.16 4.66
N LEU A 147 2.31 9.59 5.14
CA LEU A 147 2.42 10.39 6.34
C LEU A 147 1.85 11.81 6.16
N PHE A 148 2.21 12.48 5.07
CA PHE A 148 1.80 13.87 4.84
C PHE A 148 0.37 13.98 4.28
N GLY A 149 -0.14 12.95 3.61
CA GLY A 149 -1.47 12.97 3.00
C GLY A 149 -2.59 13.34 3.99
N PRO A 150 -2.78 12.60 5.09
CA PRO A 150 -3.82 12.92 6.07
C PRO A 150 -3.67 14.31 6.72
N ILE A 151 -2.44 14.79 6.91
CA ILE A 151 -2.19 16.14 7.47
C ILE A 151 -2.72 17.22 6.52
N VAL A 152 -2.42 17.09 5.23
CA VAL A 152 -2.95 17.99 4.19
C VAL A 152 -4.47 17.85 4.08
N GLY A 153 -4.96 16.61 4.13
CA GLY A 153 -6.39 16.31 4.09
C GLY A 153 -7.16 16.94 5.25
N LEU A 154 -6.62 16.85 6.46
CA LEU A 154 -7.24 17.46 7.65
C LEU A 154 -7.37 18.99 7.50
N ALA A 155 -6.32 19.66 7.00
CA ALA A 155 -6.34 21.10 6.78
C ALA A 155 -7.37 21.52 5.72
N LEU A 156 -7.48 20.76 4.62
CA LEU A 156 -8.41 21.06 3.53
C LEU A 156 -9.85 20.68 3.84
N THR A 157 -10.08 19.53 4.48
CA THR A 157 -11.43 19.06 4.87
C THR A 157 -12.06 19.92 5.97
N ALA A 158 -11.25 20.64 6.75
CA ALA A 158 -11.76 21.62 7.70
C ALA A 158 -12.57 22.75 7.01
N TRP A 159 -12.35 23.02 5.73
CA TRP A 159 -13.14 23.95 4.94
C TRP A 159 -14.28 23.22 4.22
N ASP A 160 -13.98 22.29 3.33
CA ASP A 160 -14.97 21.45 2.64
C ASP A 160 -14.27 20.21 2.04
N PHE A 161 -14.90 19.02 2.18
CA PHE A 161 -14.42 17.79 1.56
C PHE A 161 -14.33 17.89 0.03
N ARG A 162 -15.24 18.63 -0.62
CA ARG A 162 -15.22 18.85 -2.07
C ARG A 162 -13.99 19.62 -2.53
N ILE A 163 -13.53 20.59 -1.72
CA ILE A 163 -12.27 21.32 -1.99
C ILE A 163 -11.10 20.32 -1.97
N THR A 164 -11.07 19.42 -1.00
CA THR A 164 -10.04 18.38 -0.93
C THR A 164 -10.06 17.48 -2.16
N CYS A 165 -11.24 17.10 -2.66
CA CYS A 165 -11.40 16.34 -3.92
C CYS A 165 -10.92 17.11 -5.13
N ALA A 166 -11.24 18.41 -5.22
CA ALA A 166 -10.82 19.27 -6.33
C ALA A 166 -9.29 19.47 -6.35
N VAL A 167 -8.69 19.69 -5.18
CA VAL A 167 -7.22 19.78 -5.03
C VAL A 167 -6.55 18.47 -5.43
N ALA A 168 -7.11 17.32 -4.99
CA ALA A 168 -6.61 16.00 -5.41
C ALA A 168 -6.69 15.83 -6.94
N ALA A 169 -7.83 16.16 -7.54
CA ALA A 169 -8.01 16.10 -9.00
C ALA A 169 -6.99 16.99 -9.71
N ALA A 170 -6.74 18.21 -9.24
CA ALA A 170 -5.75 19.13 -9.80
C ALA A 170 -4.32 18.58 -9.68
N VAL A 171 -3.94 18.01 -8.53
CA VAL A 171 -2.64 17.35 -8.33
C VAL A 171 -2.47 16.19 -9.32
N PHE A 172 -3.47 15.32 -9.46
CA PHE A 172 -3.38 14.19 -10.40
C PHE A 172 -3.38 14.65 -11.86
N ALA A 173 -4.13 15.70 -12.22
CA ALA A 173 -4.08 16.30 -13.57
C ALA A 173 -2.68 16.83 -13.87
N PHE A 174 -2.08 17.59 -12.96
CA PHE A 174 -0.72 18.12 -13.10
C PHE A 174 0.32 16.98 -13.24
N LEU A 175 0.22 15.95 -12.41
CA LEU A 175 1.09 14.77 -12.51
C LEU A 175 0.89 14.02 -13.83
N THR A 176 -0.32 13.99 -14.39
CA THR A 176 -0.60 13.39 -15.70
C THR A 176 0.16 14.13 -16.79
N VAL A 177 0.11 15.46 -16.78
CA VAL A 177 0.84 16.30 -17.75
C VAL A 177 2.36 16.08 -17.64
N ILE A 178 2.91 16.13 -16.42
CA ILE A 178 4.34 15.89 -16.20
C ILE A 178 4.75 14.52 -16.77
N GLN A 179 3.97 13.48 -16.55
CA GLN A 179 4.34 12.12 -17.01
C GLN A 179 4.21 11.94 -18.51
N LEU A 180 3.23 12.59 -19.14
CA LEU A 180 3.16 12.62 -20.61
C LEU A 180 4.44 13.17 -21.21
N MET A 181 4.99 14.23 -20.62
CA MET A 181 6.19 14.93 -21.11
C MET A 181 7.50 14.24 -20.71
N ALA A 182 7.58 13.71 -19.49
CA ALA A 182 8.84 13.28 -18.89
C ALA A 182 9.17 11.80 -19.08
N LEU A 183 8.16 10.93 -19.24
CA LEU A 183 8.41 9.52 -19.49
C LEU A 183 8.71 9.29 -20.97
N PRO A 184 9.87 8.70 -21.34
CA PRO A 184 10.17 8.38 -22.72
C PRO A 184 9.18 7.34 -23.25
N PRO A 185 8.83 7.38 -24.54
CA PRO A 185 8.11 6.29 -25.18
C PRO A 185 9.04 5.06 -25.18
N ASN A 186 8.58 3.96 -24.63
CA ASN A 186 9.39 2.74 -24.52
C ASN A 186 9.36 2.01 -25.88
N ARG A 187 10.23 2.44 -26.83
CA ARG A 187 10.31 1.86 -28.20
C ARG A 187 10.70 0.38 -28.20
N ALA A 188 11.58 -0.05 -27.27
CA ALA A 188 11.99 -1.44 -27.15
C ALA A 188 10.83 -2.39 -26.75
N GLU A 189 9.81 -1.88 -26.05
CA GLU A 189 8.60 -2.65 -25.76
C GLU A 189 7.63 -2.68 -26.94
N SER A 190 7.57 -1.64 -27.76
CA SER A 190 6.68 -1.61 -28.94
C SER A 190 7.10 -2.62 -29.99
N GLU A 191 8.40 -2.84 -30.19
CA GLU A 191 8.93 -3.82 -31.14
C GLU A 191 8.79 -5.27 -30.65
N ARG A 192 8.87 -5.51 -29.33
CA ARG A 192 8.52 -6.80 -28.70
C ARG A 192 7.02 -7.10 -28.72
N ASN A 193 6.18 -6.11 -29.01
CA ASN A 193 4.71 -6.24 -28.99
C ASN A 193 4.13 -6.94 -30.22
N ALA A 194 4.86 -7.04 -31.33
CA ALA A 194 4.36 -7.61 -32.57
C ALA A 194 4.09 -9.14 -32.51
N ASP A 195 4.77 -9.89 -31.61
CA ASP A 195 4.70 -11.35 -31.47
C ASP A 195 4.10 -11.83 -30.14
N ARG A 196 3.19 -11.09 -29.53
CA ARG A 196 2.69 -11.44 -28.18
C ARG A 196 1.65 -12.55 -28.21
N ALA A 197 1.90 -13.58 -27.40
CA ALA A 197 0.94 -14.63 -27.07
C ALA A 197 -0.40 -14.07 -26.59
N PRO A 198 -1.52 -14.80 -26.80
CA PRO A 198 -2.83 -14.43 -26.25
C PRO A 198 -2.75 -14.19 -24.74
N VAL A 199 -3.59 -13.28 -24.21
CA VAL A 199 -3.62 -12.93 -22.77
C VAL A 199 -3.75 -14.18 -21.90
N LEU A 200 -4.59 -15.13 -22.30
CA LEU A 200 -4.81 -16.38 -21.56
C LEU A 200 -3.52 -17.23 -21.47
N THR A 201 -2.72 -17.27 -22.57
CA THR A 201 -1.44 -17.96 -22.58
C THR A 201 -0.43 -17.30 -21.65
N SER A 202 -0.40 -15.96 -21.63
CA SER A 202 0.43 -15.19 -20.67
C SER A 202 0.03 -15.48 -19.24
N TRP A 203 -1.26 -15.48 -18.92
CA TRP A 203 -1.75 -15.83 -17.59
C TRP A 203 -1.42 -17.27 -17.21
N ARG A 204 -1.61 -18.21 -18.13
CA ARG A 204 -1.26 -19.62 -17.92
C ARG A 204 0.22 -19.78 -17.62
N SER A 205 1.09 -19.05 -18.32
CA SER A 205 2.53 -19.05 -18.07
C SER A 205 2.87 -18.57 -16.66
N VAL A 206 2.28 -17.43 -16.22
CA VAL A 206 2.53 -16.86 -14.89
C VAL A 206 1.99 -17.77 -13.78
N VAL A 207 0.77 -18.31 -13.94
CA VAL A 207 0.15 -19.24 -12.97
C VAL A 207 0.85 -20.60 -12.96
N SER A 208 1.53 -20.99 -14.03
CA SER A 208 2.31 -22.23 -14.07
C SER A 208 3.67 -22.11 -13.38
N ASN A 209 4.12 -20.91 -13.05
CA ASN A 209 5.37 -20.66 -12.33
C ASN A 209 5.22 -21.02 -10.84
N LYS A 210 5.50 -22.28 -10.52
CA LYS A 210 5.32 -22.83 -9.15
C LYS A 210 6.17 -22.09 -8.12
N ALA A 211 7.40 -21.70 -8.44
CA ALA A 211 8.29 -20.97 -7.54
C ALA A 211 7.70 -19.59 -7.19
N PHE A 212 7.15 -18.89 -8.19
CA PHE A 212 6.47 -17.62 -8.00
C PHE A 212 5.20 -17.77 -7.17
N LEU A 213 4.37 -18.78 -7.42
CA LEU A 213 3.14 -19.02 -6.65
C LEU A 213 3.44 -19.37 -5.18
N LEU A 214 4.44 -20.24 -4.94
CA LEU A 214 4.87 -20.58 -3.58
C LEU A 214 5.40 -19.35 -2.85
N PHE A 215 6.22 -18.53 -3.52
CA PHE A 215 6.68 -17.26 -2.97
C PHE A 215 5.50 -16.32 -2.64
N SER A 216 4.57 -16.14 -3.58
CA SER A 216 3.40 -15.29 -3.38
C SER A 216 2.52 -15.77 -2.22
N GLY A 217 2.34 -17.09 -2.09
CA GLY A 217 1.64 -17.71 -0.98
C GLY A 217 2.34 -17.49 0.36
N ALA A 218 3.66 -17.69 0.41
CA ALA A 218 4.46 -17.47 1.63
C ALA A 218 4.43 -16.00 2.09
N MET A 219 4.32 -15.05 1.16
CA MET A 219 4.25 -13.62 1.48
C MET A 219 2.87 -13.18 2.02
N ILE A 220 1.82 -14.00 1.93
CA ILE A 220 0.49 -13.65 2.47
C ILE A 220 0.58 -13.31 3.95
N GLY A 221 1.28 -14.13 4.75
CA GLY A 221 1.44 -13.91 6.19
C GLY A 221 2.05 -12.53 6.50
N SER A 222 3.14 -12.16 5.81
CA SER A 222 3.78 -10.86 6.02
C SER A 222 2.85 -9.68 5.71
N TYR A 223 2.01 -9.80 4.67
CA TYR A 223 1.01 -8.77 4.34
C TYR A 223 -0.14 -8.72 5.34
N VAL A 224 -0.64 -9.87 5.77
CA VAL A 224 -1.66 -9.93 6.84
C VAL A 224 -1.16 -9.21 8.08
N LEU A 225 0.07 -9.50 8.52
CA LEU A 225 0.67 -8.87 9.69
C LEU A 225 0.93 -7.37 9.49
N THR A 226 1.47 -6.97 8.35
CA THR A 226 1.75 -5.55 8.05
C THR A 226 0.46 -4.72 8.02
N PHE A 227 -0.65 -5.30 7.52
CA PHE A 227 -1.93 -4.60 7.46
C PHE A 227 -2.63 -4.44 8.81
N GLN A 228 -2.12 -5.07 9.87
CA GLN A 228 -2.64 -4.86 11.23
C GLN A 228 -2.41 -3.43 11.75
N VAL A 229 -1.53 -2.66 11.12
CA VAL A 229 -1.41 -1.21 11.39
C VAL A 229 -2.71 -0.45 11.08
N TYR A 230 -3.57 -1.00 10.22
CA TYR A 230 -4.87 -0.42 9.86
C TYR A 230 -6.06 -1.05 10.58
N LEU A 231 -5.89 -2.16 11.29
CA LEU A 231 -6.98 -2.87 11.96
C LEU A 231 -6.68 -3.12 13.45
N ALA A 232 -5.78 -4.05 13.77
CA ALA A 232 -5.58 -4.48 15.16
C ALA A 232 -4.96 -3.39 16.04
N LEU A 233 -3.95 -2.64 15.54
CA LEU A 233 -3.34 -1.57 16.34
C LEU A 233 -4.30 -0.40 16.64
N PRO A 234 -5.12 0.11 15.69
CA PRO A 234 -6.18 1.06 16.00
C PRO A 234 -7.25 0.53 16.96
N LEU A 235 -7.68 -0.73 16.83
CA LEU A 235 -8.61 -1.36 17.77
C LEU A 235 -8.02 -1.41 19.19
N GLN A 236 -6.74 -1.72 19.30
CA GLN A 236 -6.03 -1.69 20.59
C GLN A 236 -5.95 -0.26 21.15
N ALA A 237 -5.68 0.74 20.31
CA ALA A 237 -5.64 2.13 20.73
C ALA A 237 -7.00 2.57 21.33
N ALA A 238 -8.10 2.14 20.73
CA ALA A 238 -9.45 2.40 21.25
C ALA A 238 -9.70 1.78 22.63
N LEU A 239 -9.10 0.62 22.95
CA LEU A 239 -9.21 -0.01 24.25
C LEU A 239 -8.31 0.63 25.33
N LEU A 240 -7.30 1.39 24.93
CA LEU A 240 -6.35 2.04 25.84
C LEU A 240 -6.70 3.50 26.14
N THR A 241 -7.79 4.01 25.59
CA THR A 241 -8.20 5.42 25.72
C THR A 241 -9.65 5.54 26.10
N ASP A 242 -9.99 6.52 26.97
CA ASP A 242 -11.34 6.72 27.49
C ASP A 242 -12.18 7.66 26.62
N ASP A 243 -11.54 8.45 25.77
CA ASP A 243 -12.21 9.45 24.93
C ASP A 243 -11.74 9.43 23.48
N LYS A 244 -12.60 9.87 22.58
CA LYS A 244 -12.38 9.85 21.14
C LYS A 244 -11.20 10.72 20.68
N LYS A 245 -10.87 11.78 21.41
CA LYS A 245 -9.75 12.66 21.06
C LYS A 245 -8.41 11.97 21.35
N SER A 246 -8.30 11.34 22.51
CA SER A 246 -7.11 10.54 22.90
C SER A 246 -6.94 9.33 22.00
N GLU A 247 -8.03 8.62 21.63
CA GLU A 247 -7.99 7.55 20.64
C GLU A 247 -7.43 8.03 19.31
N THR A 248 -7.96 9.12 18.75
CA THR A 248 -7.50 9.69 17.48
C THR A 248 -6.03 10.10 17.55
N ALA A 249 -5.58 10.70 18.66
CA ALA A 249 -4.20 11.09 18.88
C ALA A 249 -3.28 9.85 18.93
N LEU A 250 -3.67 8.78 19.61
CA LEU A 250 -2.90 7.56 19.73
C LEU A 250 -2.83 6.81 18.39
N VAL A 251 -3.93 6.70 17.67
CA VAL A 251 -3.95 6.13 16.30
C VAL A 251 -3.06 6.95 15.36
N THR A 252 -3.12 8.28 15.42
CA THR A 252 -2.23 9.15 14.65
C THR A 252 -0.77 8.89 15.00
N SER A 253 -0.45 8.71 16.27
CA SER A 253 0.91 8.41 16.74
C SER A 253 1.45 7.10 16.18
N ILE A 254 0.62 6.06 16.01
CA ILE A 254 1.00 4.80 15.33
C ILE A 254 1.52 5.08 13.92
N PHE A 255 0.77 5.87 13.14
CA PHE A 255 1.17 6.19 11.75
C PHE A 255 2.39 7.13 11.70
N VAL A 256 2.50 8.08 12.62
CA VAL A 256 3.66 8.98 12.70
C VAL A 256 4.92 8.21 13.04
N VAL A 257 4.89 7.34 14.05
CA VAL A 257 6.03 6.48 14.42
C VAL A 257 6.43 5.59 13.26
N SER A 258 5.47 4.89 12.65
CA SER A 258 5.71 4.02 11.49
C SER A 258 6.33 4.79 10.32
N GLY A 259 5.79 5.96 9.98
CA GLY A 259 6.28 6.81 8.90
C GLY A 259 7.69 7.36 9.16
N LEU A 260 7.96 7.83 10.38
CA LEU A 260 9.29 8.33 10.77
C LEU A 260 10.34 7.22 10.70
N VAL A 261 10.04 6.03 11.24
CA VAL A 261 10.91 4.85 11.17
C VAL A 261 11.19 4.49 9.71
N ALA A 262 10.14 4.46 8.87
CA ALA A 262 10.29 4.15 7.45
C ALA A 262 11.16 5.18 6.73
N ILE A 263 10.90 6.48 6.89
CA ILE A 263 11.64 7.54 6.20
C ILE A 263 13.11 7.58 6.65
N ALA A 264 13.36 7.48 7.96
CA ALA A 264 14.69 7.55 8.52
C ALA A 264 15.53 6.29 8.28
N GLY A 265 14.87 5.11 8.33
CA GLY A 265 15.52 3.80 8.35
C GLY A 265 15.68 3.14 6.99
N GLN A 266 14.74 3.35 6.04
CA GLN A 266 14.61 2.56 4.82
C GLN A 266 15.92 2.33 4.08
N VAL A 267 16.57 3.39 3.65
CA VAL A 267 17.75 3.30 2.77
C VAL A 267 18.96 2.72 3.52
N ARG A 268 19.15 3.12 4.79
CA ARG A 268 20.29 2.65 5.59
C ARG A 268 20.14 1.17 5.94
N LEU A 269 18.95 0.77 6.41
CA LEU A 269 18.67 -0.60 6.80
C LEU A 269 18.74 -1.54 5.58
N THR A 270 18.11 -1.17 4.45
CA THR A 270 18.18 -1.94 3.22
C THR A 270 19.61 -2.13 2.73
N GLY A 271 20.42 -1.05 2.71
CA GLY A 271 21.82 -1.12 2.30
C GLY A 271 22.66 -2.00 3.23
N TRP A 272 22.49 -1.88 4.54
CA TRP A 272 23.19 -2.70 5.53
C TRP A 272 22.80 -4.19 5.42
N LEU A 273 21.52 -4.48 5.33
CA LEU A 273 21.01 -5.86 5.17
C LEU A 273 21.51 -6.48 3.87
N SER A 274 21.43 -5.75 2.76
CA SER A 274 21.90 -6.22 1.45
C SER A 274 23.38 -6.56 1.46
N ALA A 275 24.21 -5.68 2.05
CA ALA A 275 25.68 -5.87 2.12
C ALA A 275 26.09 -7.02 3.06
N ARG A 276 25.33 -7.21 4.18
CA ARG A 276 25.71 -8.19 5.22
C ARG A 276 25.17 -9.58 4.97
N PHE A 277 23.93 -9.71 4.49
CA PHE A 277 23.20 -10.99 4.43
C PHE A 277 22.77 -11.37 3.02
N GLY A 278 22.82 -10.44 2.07
CA GLY A 278 22.28 -10.61 0.73
C GLY A 278 20.74 -10.60 0.69
N PRO A 279 20.12 -10.56 -0.52
CA PRO A 279 18.68 -10.32 -0.65
C PRO A 279 17.79 -11.36 0.00
N SER A 280 18.08 -12.66 -0.20
CA SER A 280 17.21 -13.75 0.31
C SER A 280 17.17 -13.83 1.84
N ARG A 281 18.34 -13.72 2.48
CA ARG A 281 18.40 -13.75 3.96
C ARG A 281 17.82 -12.47 4.55
N SER A 282 18.02 -11.32 3.91
CA SER A 282 17.43 -10.06 4.34
C SER A 282 15.90 -10.10 4.32
N LEU A 283 15.31 -10.73 3.30
CA LEU A 283 13.87 -10.94 3.22
C LEU A 283 13.37 -11.77 4.42
N VAL A 284 14.01 -12.90 4.71
CA VAL A 284 13.64 -13.77 5.85
C VAL A 284 13.79 -13.03 7.17
N LEU A 285 14.88 -12.29 7.39
CA LEU A 285 15.08 -11.49 8.59
C LEU A 285 14.00 -10.42 8.75
N GLY A 286 13.63 -9.74 7.66
CA GLY A 286 12.53 -8.78 7.68
C GLY A 286 11.19 -9.42 8.07
N MET A 287 10.87 -10.59 7.53
CA MET A 287 9.65 -11.35 7.88
C MET A 287 9.66 -11.78 9.36
N LEU A 288 10.80 -12.22 9.89
CA LEU A 288 10.93 -12.55 11.31
C LEU A 288 10.69 -11.32 12.21
N VAL A 289 11.20 -10.15 11.82
CA VAL A 289 10.93 -8.90 12.55
C VAL A 289 9.44 -8.55 12.49
N ILE A 290 8.76 -8.73 11.34
CA ILE A 290 7.31 -8.53 11.22
C ILE A 290 6.56 -9.46 12.19
N GLY A 291 6.89 -10.76 12.22
CA GLY A 291 6.25 -11.72 13.12
C GLY A 291 6.45 -11.39 14.59
N THR A 292 7.67 -10.98 14.98
CA THR A 292 7.97 -10.63 16.38
C THR A 292 7.44 -9.24 16.80
N ALA A 293 6.95 -8.43 15.86
CA ALA A 293 6.45 -7.08 16.15
C ALA A 293 5.27 -7.06 17.13
N PHE A 294 4.52 -8.14 17.25
CA PHE A 294 3.35 -8.23 18.13
C PHE A 294 3.67 -8.82 19.52
N VAL A 295 4.92 -9.26 19.76
CA VAL A 295 5.36 -9.78 21.08
C VAL A 295 5.14 -8.76 22.21
N PRO A 296 5.47 -7.46 22.09
CA PRO A 296 5.21 -6.50 23.16
C PRO A 296 3.73 -6.44 23.57
N LEU A 297 2.82 -6.52 22.60
CA LEU A 297 1.37 -6.53 22.86
C LEU A 297 0.88 -7.89 23.40
N ALA A 298 1.51 -8.99 23.05
CA ALA A 298 1.21 -10.28 23.64
C ALA A 298 1.57 -10.33 25.14
N LEU A 299 2.65 -9.65 25.53
CA LEU A 299 3.10 -9.55 26.92
C LEU A 299 2.34 -8.51 27.74
N LEU A 300 1.96 -7.38 27.13
CA LEU A 300 1.31 -6.23 27.77
C LEU A 300 0.04 -5.83 27.00
N PRO A 301 -0.99 -6.71 26.98
CA PRO A 301 -2.17 -6.49 26.14
C PRO A 301 -3.15 -5.46 26.71
N THR A 302 -3.07 -5.12 27.99
CA THR A 302 -4.02 -4.22 28.66
C THR A 302 -3.32 -3.27 29.63
N ALA A 303 -3.97 -2.14 29.93
CA ALA A 303 -3.51 -1.22 30.97
C ALA A 303 -3.51 -1.87 32.39
N ALA A 304 -4.37 -2.84 32.61
CA ALA A 304 -4.44 -3.56 33.89
C ALA A 304 -3.20 -4.38 34.21
N SER A 305 -2.44 -4.82 33.17
CA SER A 305 -1.25 -5.67 33.37
C SER A 305 -0.01 -4.92 33.86
N ALA A 306 0.20 -3.68 33.43
CA ALA A 306 1.40 -2.89 33.78
C ALA A 306 1.19 -1.38 33.77
N GLY A 307 -0.07 -0.91 33.74
CA GLY A 307 -0.44 0.48 33.65
C GLY A 307 -0.60 1.00 32.22
N GLN A 308 -1.35 2.08 32.06
CA GLN A 308 -1.70 2.67 30.78
C GLN A 308 -0.48 3.10 29.95
N LEU A 309 0.52 3.72 30.60
CA LEU A 309 1.74 4.18 29.92
C LEU A 309 2.53 3.01 29.32
N ALA A 310 2.64 1.88 30.03
CA ALA A 310 3.35 0.69 29.56
C ALA A 310 2.60 0.06 28.36
N ALA A 311 1.29 -0.01 28.40
CA ALA A 311 0.46 -0.53 27.31
C ALA A 311 0.54 0.36 26.05
N ILE A 312 0.51 1.68 26.20
CA ILE A 312 0.72 2.64 25.09
C ILE A 312 2.12 2.50 24.53
N THR A 313 3.14 2.38 25.38
CA THR A 313 4.53 2.18 24.93
C THR A 313 4.67 0.86 24.14
N ALA A 314 4.08 -0.23 24.62
CA ALA A 314 4.05 -1.51 23.93
C ALA A 314 3.38 -1.40 22.54
N LEU A 315 2.27 -0.66 22.44
CA LEU A 315 1.56 -0.42 21.18
C LEU A 315 2.44 0.35 20.17
N LEU A 316 3.05 1.46 20.60
CA LEU A 316 3.90 2.28 19.73
C LEU A 316 5.19 1.55 19.36
N PHE A 317 5.76 0.76 20.28
CA PHE A 317 6.93 -0.06 20.01
C PHE A 317 6.62 -1.20 19.03
N SER A 318 5.46 -1.85 19.14
CA SER A 318 4.97 -2.82 18.16
C SER A 318 4.79 -2.18 16.78
N ALA A 319 4.25 -0.97 16.70
CA ALA A 319 4.15 -0.22 15.44
C ALA A 319 5.52 0.10 14.85
N ALA A 320 6.50 0.49 15.67
CA ALA A 320 7.87 0.74 15.22
C ALA A 320 8.55 -0.53 14.71
N LEU A 321 8.45 -1.66 15.43
CA LEU A 321 8.97 -2.96 14.99
C LEU A 321 8.34 -3.42 13.67
N LEU A 322 7.03 -3.29 13.55
CA LEU A 322 6.30 -3.62 12.32
C LEU A 322 6.80 -2.78 11.14
N ALA A 323 7.05 -1.47 11.36
CA ALA A 323 7.63 -0.60 10.35
C ALA A 323 9.06 -1.04 9.98
N VAL A 324 9.92 -1.37 10.96
CA VAL A 324 11.28 -1.89 10.72
C VAL A 324 11.23 -3.16 9.87
N GLY A 325 10.38 -4.13 10.21
CA GLY A 325 10.21 -5.35 9.46
C GLY A 325 9.74 -5.10 8.02
N THR A 326 8.77 -4.19 7.85
CA THR A 326 8.22 -3.84 6.53
C THR A 326 9.29 -3.19 5.63
N ILE A 327 10.07 -2.23 6.15
CA ILE A 327 11.14 -1.59 5.37
C ILE A 327 12.30 -2.55 5.08
N ALA A 328 12.53 -3.53 5.94
CA ALA A 328 13.52 -4.59 5.71
C ALA A 328 13.05 -5.60 4.66
N THR A 329 11.74 -5.81 4.50
CA THR A 329 11.16 -6.82 3.59
C THR A 329 10.93 -6.27 2.19
N PHE A 330 10.26 -5.11 2.07
CA PHE A 330 9.69 -4.60 0.83
C PHE A 330 10.65 -4.52 -0.38
N PRO A 331 11.90 -3.99 -0.29
CA PRO A 331 12.76 -3.90 -1.47
C PRO A 331 13.21 -5.26 -2.00
N PHE A 332 13.46 -6.20 -1.10
CA PHE A 332 13.90 -7.55 -1.45
C PHE A 332 12.76 -8.40 -2.00
N GLU A 333 11.56 -8.21 -1.48
CA GLU A 333 10.32 -8.79 -1.98
C GLU A 333 10.08 -8.37 -3.43
N MET A 334 10.13 -7.06 -3.71
CA MET A 334 9.93 -6.53 -5.06
C MET A 334 10.99 -7.05 -6.04
N ASP A 335 12.26 -7.11 -5.64
CA ASP A 335 13.33 -7.70 -6.46
C ASP A 335 13.11 -9.21 -6.70
N THR A 336 12.63 -9.95 -5.69
CA THR A 336 12.37 -11.38 -5.79
C THR A 336 11.28 -11.69 -6.81
N VAL A 337 10.20 -10.90 -6.87
CA VAL A 337 9.15 -11.03 -7.91
C VAL A 337 9.76 -10.92 -9.31
N VAL A 338 10.65 -9.94 -9.54
CA VAL A 338 11.30 -9.74 -10.85
C VAL A 338 12.21 -10.92 -11.19
N ARG A 339 13.00 -11.42 -10.23
CA ARG A 339 13.88 -12.58 -10.44
C ARG A 339 13.09 -13.84 -10.77
N LEU A 340 11.99 -14.10 -10.07
CA LEU A 340 11.12 -15.24 -10.33
C LEU A 340 10.36 -15.12 -11.66
N ALA A 341 10.19 -13.91 -12.17
CA ALA A 341 9.60 -13.63 -13.48
C ALA A 341 10.60 -13.76 -14.64
N ASP A 342 11.90 -14.01 -14.38
CA ASP A 342 12.98 -14.01 -15.38
C ASP A 342 12.96 -12.75 -16.26
N ASN A 343 12.64 -11.61 -15.69
CA ASN A 343 12.43 -10.32 -16.36
C ASN A 343 11.39 -10.38 -17.52
N ARG A 344 10.46 -11.36 -17.49
CA ARG A 344 9.38 -11.52 -18.49
C ARG A 344 8.05 -11.31 -17.83
N LEU A 345 7.14 -10.60 -18.51
CA LEU A 345 5.79 -10.31 -18.00
C LEU A 345 5.81 -9.74 -16.55
N VAL A 346 6.75 -8.84 -16.28
CA VAL A 346 7.04 -8.36 -14.91
C VAL A 346 5.81 -7.67 -14.30
N ALA A 347 5.10 -6.85 -15.09
CA ALA A 347 3.90 -6.19 -14.59
C ALA A 347 2.75 -7.18 -14.34
N THR A 348 2.61 -8.23 -15.16
CA THR A 348 1.64 -9.30 -14.94
C THR A 348 1.97 -10.09 -13.66
N HIS A 349 3.25 -10.39 -13.40
CA HIS A 349 3.67 -11.04 -12.16
C HIS A 349 3.37 -10.15 -10.94
N TYR A 350 3.71 -8.86 -10.98
CA TYR A 350 3.33 -7.93 -9.92
C TYR A 350 1.81 -7.82 -9.74
N GLY A 351 1.06 -7.86 -10.86
CA GLY A 351 -0.40 -7.85 -10.83
C GLY A 351 -0.97 -9.08 -10.12
N LEU A 352 -0.55 -10.28 -10.50
CA LEU A 352 -0.99 -11.53 -9.87
C LEU A 352 -0.55 -11.60 -8.40
N TYR A 353 0.70 -11.22 -8.11
CA TYR A 353 1.22 -11.12 -6.76
C TYR A 353 0.33 -10.27 -5.84
N ASN A 354 0.03 -9.04 -6.26
CA ASN A 354 -0.82 -8.14 -5.48
C ASN A 354 -2.26 -8.65 -5.34
N THR A 355 -2.79 -9.37 -6.35
CA THR A 355 -4.11 -10.01 -6.25
C THR A 355 -4.10 -11.12 -5.21
N ILE A 356 -3.10 -11.99 -5.21
CA ILE A 356 -2.96 -13.10 -4.25
C ILE A 356 -2.84 -12.54 -2.81
N VAL A 357 -1.92 -11.62 -2.57
CA VAL A 357 -1.74 -11.03 -1.24
C VAL A 357 -2.95 -10.20 -0.81
N GLY A 358 -3.64 -9.55 -1.75
CA GLY A 358 -4.88 -8.81 -1.48
C GLY A 358 -6.02 -9.71 -0.98
N ILE A 359 -6.19 -10.90 -1.56
CA ILE A 359 -7.12 -11.92 -1.06
C ILE A 359 -6.68 -12.38 0.34
N GLY A 360 -5.37 -12.61 0.54
CA GLY A 360 -4.81 -12.96 1.84
C GLY A 360 -5.08 -11.91 2.91
N ILE A 361 -4.90 -10.63 2.60
CA ILE A 361 -5.21 -9.51 3.51
C ILE A 361 -6.70 -9.52 3.91
N LEU A 362 -7.60 -9.73 2.94
CA LEU A 362 -9.04 -9.78 3.22
C LEU A 362 -9.35 -10.91 4.21
N ALA A 363 -8.90 -12.13 3.92
CA ALA A 363 -9.08 -13.28 4.79
C ALA A 363 -8.44 -13.08 6.18
N GLY A 364 -7.21 -12.55 6.20
CA GLY A 364 -6.47 -12.26 7.42
C GLY A 364 -7.17 -11.22 8.30
N ASN A 365 -7.71 -10.16 7.71
CA ASN A 365 -8.46 -9.13 8.44
C ASN A 365 -9.76 -9.68 9.03
N LEU A 366 -10.48 -10.54 8.29
CA LEU A 366 -11.68 -11.21 8.81
C LEU A 366 -11.34 -12.10 10.01
N LEU A 367 -10.27 -12.90 9.90
CA LEU A 367 -9.80 -13.75 11.00
C LEU A 367 -9.36 -12.91 12.20
N THR A 368 -8.56 -11.87 11.97
CA THR A 368 -8.10 -10.94 13.04
C THR A 368 -9.28 -10.30 13.77
N GLY A 369 -10.26 -9.79 13.03
CA GLY A 369 -11.48 -9.21 13.62
C GLY A 369 -12.27 -10.22 14.45
N SER A 370 -12.42 -11.44 13.97
CA SER A 370 -13.10 -12.53 14.68
C SER A 370 -12.36 -12.93 15.96
N VAL A 371 -11.04 -13.11 15.88
CA VAL A 371 -10.21 -13.43 17.06
C VAL A 371 -10.21 -12.28 18.06
N PHE A 372 -10.17 -11.02 17.58
CA PHE A 372 -10.28 -9.86 18.46
C PHE A 372 -11.61 -9.85 19.23
N GLY A 373 -12.74 -10.00 18.53
CA GLY A 373 -14.06 -10.06 19.16
C GLY A 373 -14.16 -11.20 20.18
N TYR A 374 -13.69 -12.39 19.82
CA TYR A 374 -13.66 -13.54 20.71
C TYR A 374 -12.80 -13.28 21.96
N SER A 375 -11.61 -12.69 21.78
CA SER A 375 -10.68 -12.40 22.88
C SER A 375 -11.27 -11.41 23.89
N GLN A 376 -12.03 -10.41 23.43
CA GLN A 376 -12.72 -9.45 24.29
C GLN A 376 -13.87 -10.10 25.05
N GLN A 377 -14.68 -10.94 24.40
CA GLN A 377 -15.83 -11.61 25.02
C GLN A 377 -15.42 -12.60 26.11
N HIS A 378 -14.26 -13.25 25.95
CA HIS A 378 -13.79 -14.30 26.88
C HIS A 378 -12.71 -13.80 27.87
N GLY A 379 -12.36 -12.51 27.84
CA GLY A 379 -11.37 -11.92 28.74
C GLY A 379 -9.94 -12.43 28.55
N VAL A 380 -9.57 -12.83 27.33
CA VAL A 380 -8.23 -13.32 26.96
C VAL A 380 -7.55 -12.36 25.99
N PRO A 381 -7.16 -11.14 26.42
CA PRO A 381 -6.70 -10.08 25.53
C PRO A 381 -5.38 -10.41 24.78
N SER A 382 -4.54 -11.29 25.32
CA SER A 382 -3.29 -11.74 24.65
C SER A 382 -3.52 -12.68 23.47
N LEU A 383 -4.71 -13.32 23.35
CA LEU A 383 -4.99 -14.34 22.33
C LEU A 383 -4.77 -13.83 20.92
N LEU A 384 -5.26 -12.62 20.62
CA LEU A 384 -5.06 -11.99 19.32
C LEU A 384 -3.57 -11.84 18.99
N TRP A 385 -2.81 -11.27 19.92
CA TRP A 385 -1.40 -10.96 19.69
C TRP A 385 -0.54 -12.19 19.54
N VAL A 386 -0.80 -13.23 20.36
CA VAL A 386 -0.15 -14.53 20.23
C VAL A 386 -0.47 -15.15 18.87
N SER A 387 -1.74 -15.11 18.43
CA SER A 387 -2.11 -15.63 17.11
C SER A 387 -1.40 -14.90 15.96
N LEU A 388 -1.20 -13.58 16.05
CA LEU A 388 -0.45 -12.82 15.06
C LEU A 388 1.06 -13.12 15.08
N VAL A 389 1.64 -13.46 16.23
CA VAL A 389 3.05 -13.89 16.32
C VAL A 389 3.27 -15.25 15.66
N VAL A 390 2.27 -16.13 15.68
CA VAL A 390 2.36 -17.50 15.12
C VAL A 390 2.18 -17.51 13.60
N VAL A 391 1.50 -16.53 13.01
CA VAL A 391 1.32 -16.39 11.55
C VAL A 391 2.61 -15.99 10.85
#